data_0668ba7cd2fa669f5f8b82c407cb0458
#
_entry.id   0668ba7cd2fa669f5f8b82c407cb0458
#
_cell.length_a   1.000
_cell.length_b   1.000
_cell.length_c   1.000
_cell.angle_alpha   90.00
_cell.angle_beta   90.00
_cell.angle_gamma   90.00
#
_symmetry.space_group_name_H-M   'P 1'
#
loop_
_entity.id
_entity.type
_entity.pdbx_description
1 polymer ?
#
loop_
_entity_poly.entity_id
_entity_poly.type
_entity_poly.pdbx_seq_one_letter_code
_entity_poly.pdbx_strand_id
1 'polypeptide(L)'
;MEDLHEEIVSRLLKVMKRCTNFPDERFELRYWQQPLTGKHFGLSAIDLLYLLFELEAEFDVRFSQELLAQYGFSSISKIYLLLQGVCSR
;
A
#
# COMPACT_ATOMS: atom_id res chain seq x y z
N MET A 1 21.75 -5.31 9.28
CA MET A 1 20.52 -6.13 9.25
C MET A 1 19.34 -5.28 8.83
N GLU A 2 18.62 -5.73 7.84
CA GLU A 2 17.47 -4.95 7.39
C GLU A 2 16.30 -5.12 8.32
N ASP A 3 15.67 -4.00 8.61
CA ASP A 3 14.46 -3.97 9.38
C ASP A 3 13.29 -4.41 8.50
N LEU A 4 12.40 -5.24 9.05
CA LEU A 4 11.19 -5.64 8.33
C LEU A 4 10.40 -4.41 7.88
N HIS A 5 10.38 -3.36 8.69
CA HIS A 5 9.73 -2.11 8.36
C HIS A 5 10.28 -1.53 7.05
N GLU A 6 11.60 -1.45 6.92
CA GLU A 6 12.22 -0.88 5.73
C GLU A 6 11.94 -1.73 4.49
N GLU A 7 11.95 -3.04 4.66
CA GLU A 7 11.67 -3.94 3.56
C GLU A 7 10.24 -3.76 3.07
N ILE A 8 9.28 -3.69 3.99
CA ILE A 8 7.88 -3.50 3.61
C ILE A 8 7.69 -2.18 2.91
N VAL A 9 8.25 -1.10 3.45
CA VAL A 9 8.11 0.23 2.85
C VAL A 9 8.72 0.26 1.45
N SER A 10 9.91 -0.28 1.31
CA SER A 10 10.60 -0.27 0.02
C SER A 10 9.79 -1.00 -1.05
N ARG A 11 9.29 -2.18 -0.72
CA ARG A 11 8.51 -2.98 -1.67
C ARG A 11 7.14 -2.36 -1.96
N LEU A 12 6.51 -1.80 -0.92
CA LEU A 12 5.22 -1.14 -1.08
C LEU A 12 5.34 0.04 -2.05
N LEU A 13 6.33 0.90 -1.84
CA LEU A 13 6.49 2.07 -2.70
C LEU A 13 6.88 1.68 -4.11
N LYS A 14 7.67 0.62 -4.27
CA LYS A 14 8.01 0.11 -5.59
C LYS A 14 6.75 -0.30 -6.36
N VAL A 15 5.85 -1.02 -5.70
CA VAL A 15 4.60 -1.43 -6.32
C VAL A 15 3.74 -0.22 -6.65
N MET A 16 3.63 0.73 -5.72
CA MET A 16 2.82 1.91 -5.94
C MET A 16 3.33 2.74 -7.11
N LYS A 17 4.64 2.91 -7.22
CA LYS A 17 5.21 3.66 -8.34
C LYS A 17 4.97 2.94 -9.67
N ARG A 18 5.06 1.63 -9.67
CA ARG A 18 4.80 0.84 -10.88
C ARG A 18 3.35 0.94 -11.33
N CYS A 19 2.43 0.93 -10.36
CA CYS A 19 1.00 0.94 -10.68
C CYS A 19 0.47 2.32 -11.06
N THR A 20 1.11 3.38 -10.57
CA THR A 20 0.58 4.74 -10.73
C THR A 20 1.41 5.62 -11.63
N ASN A 21 2.68 5.28 -11.84
CA ASN A 21 3.63 6.13 -12.57
C ASN A 21 3.83 7.51 -11.93
N PHE A 22 3.54 7.65 -10.65
CA PHE A 22 3.75 8.90 -9.96
C PHE A 22 5.22 9.06 -9.58
N PRO A 23 5.72 10.32 -9.51
CA PRO A 23 7.09 10.56 -9.05
C PRO A 23 7.23 10.29 -7.56
N ASP A 24 8.48 10.13 -7.12
CA ASP A 24 8.76 9.82 -5.72
C ASP A 24 8.14 10.81 -4.75
N GLU A 25 8.09 12.09 -5.14
CA GLU A 25 7.57 13.13 -4.27
C GLU A 25 6.12 12.91 -3.88
N ARG A 26 5.36 12.18 -4.71
CA ARG A 26 3.96 11.88 -4.39
C ARG A 26 3.83 10.99 -3.17
N PHE A 27 4.87 10.20 -2.88
CA PHE A 27 4.81 9.19 -1.84
C PHE A 27 5.57 9.59 -0.58
N GLU A 28 5.84 10.88 -0.39
CA GLU A 28 6.48 11.34 0.83
C GLU A 28 5.61 11.01 2.04
N LEU A 29 6.28 10.78 3.17
CA LEU A 29 5.61 10.34 4.39
C LEU A 29 4.46 11.26 4.79
N ARG A 30 4.59 12.56 4.55
CA ARG A 30 3.55 13.53 4.91
C ARG A 30 2.24 13.29 4.17
N TYR A 31 2.28 12.53 3.07
CA TYR A 31 1.07 12.23 2.28
C TYR A 31 0.48 10.86 2.57
N TRP A 32 1.11 10.09 3.46
CA TRP A 32 0.69 8.71 3.69
C TRP A 32 -0.70 8.58 4.29
N GLN A 33 -1.18 9.63 4.96
CA GLN A 33 -2.52 9.59 5.55
C GLN A 33 -3.59 10.15 4.61
N GLN A 34 -3.17 10.66 3.46
CA GLN A 34 -4.13 11.17 2.48
C GLN A 34 -4.91 10.04 1.83
N PRO A 35 -6.23 10.24 1.60
CA PRO A 35 -7.02 9.19 0.93
C PRO A 35 -6.48 8.93 -0.46
N LEU A 36 -6.34 7.67 -0.84
CA LEU A 36 -5.87 7.33 -2.16
C LEU A 36 -6.84 7.78 -3.26
N THR A 37 -8.13 7.85 -2.94
CA THR A 37 -9.13 8.35 -3.87
C THR A 37 -9.31 9.86 -3.79
N GLY A 38 -8.55 10.54 -2.92
CA GLY A 38 -8.65 11.97 -2.75
C GLY A 38 -7.86 12.75 -3.78
N LYS A 39 -7.76 14.06 -3.56
CA LYS A 39 -7.17 14.97 -4.54
C LYS A 39 -5.69 14.71 -4.78
N HIS A 40 -4.96 14.31 -3.74
CA HIS A 40 -3.51 14.16 -3.87
C HIS A 40 -3.16 13.00 -4.81
N PHE A 41 -3.79 11.86 -4.66
CA PHE A 41 -3.50 10.69 -5.48
C PHE A 41 -4.47 10.50 -6.62
N GLY A 42 -5.74 10.79 -6.42
CA GLY A 42 -6.75 10.74 -7.48
C GLY A 42 -6.99 9.35 -8.05
N LEU A 43 -6.81 8.31 -7.27
CA LEU A 43 -7.00 6.94 -7.74
C LEU A 43 -8.48 6.56 -7.73
N SER A 44 -8.87 5.75 -8.70
CA SER A 44 -10.22 5.22 -8.76
C SER A 44 -10.33 3.91 -8.00
N ALA A 45 -11.56 3.41 -7.84
CA ALA A 45 -11.77 2.12 -7.20
C ALA A 45 -11.08 0.99 -7.96
N ILE A 46 -11.07 1.08 -9.29
CA ILE A 46 -10.38 0.08 -10.12
C ILE A 46 -8.88 0.14 -9.89
N ASP A 47 -8.34 1.35 -9.78
CA ASP A 47 -6.90 1.50 -9.49
C ASP A 47 -6.54 0.85 -8.16
N LEU A 48 -7.38 1.01 -7.15
CA LEU A 48 -7.14 0.39 -5.85
C LEU A 48 -7.20 -1.14 -5.94
N LEU A 49 -8.09 -1.65 -6.76
CA LEU A 49 -8.20 -3.10 -6.95
C LEU A 49 -6.94 -3.66 -7.61
N TYR A 50 -6.43 -2.97 -8.62
CA TYR A 50 -5.17 -3.34 -9.24
C TYR A 50 -4.03 -3.32 -8.23
N LEU A 51 -3.98 -2.26 -7.43
CA LEU A 51 -2.94 -2.13 -6.42
C LEU A 51 -3.01 -3.29 -5.43
N LEU A 52 -4.21 -3.66 -5.02
CA LEU A 52 -4.40 -4.78 -4.10
C LEU A 52 -3.81 -6.07 -4.68
N PHE A 53 -4.14 -6.39 -5.92
CA PHE A 53 -3.66 -7.61 -6.56
C PHE A 53 -2.14 -7.59 -6.73
N GLU A 54 -1.58 -6.44 -7.10
CA GLU A 54 -0.14 -6.32 -7.25
C GLU A 54 0.59 -6.48 -5.94
N LEU A 55 0.02 -5.96 -4.86
CA LEU A 55 0.62 -6.13 -3.54
C LEU A 55 0.54 -7.57 -3.07
N GLU A 56 -0.57 -8.24 -3.34
CA GLU A 56 -0.67 -9.65 -2.99
C GLU A 56 0.40 -10.48 -3.72
N ALA A 57 0.64 -10.16 -4.98
CA ALA A 57 1.66 -10.85 -5.76
C ALA A 57 3.06 -10.53 -5.27
N GLU A 58 3.32 -9.26 -4.98
CA GLU A 58 4.65 -8.81 -4.56
C GLU A 58 5.06 -9.44 -3.23
N PHE A 59 4.12 -9.52 -2.29
CA PHE A 59 4.39 -10.02 -0.94
C PHE A 59 4.03 -11.49 -0.77
N ASP A 60 3.48 -12.12 -1.80
CA ASP A 60 3.05 -13.51 -1.78
C ASP A 60 2.09 -13.77 -0.61
N VAL A 61 1.08 -12.92 -0.49
CA VAL A 61 0.09 -13.01 0.58
C VAL A 61 -1.30 -12.84 0.01
N ARG A 62 -2.31 -13.17 0.82
CA ARG A 62 -3.71 -12.94 0.50
C ARG A 62 -4.33 -12.06 1.57
N PHE A 63 -5.02 -11.02 1.13
CA PHE A 63 -5.72 -10.14 2.06
C PHE A 63 -7.16 -10.64 2.20
N SER A 64 -7.49 -11.16 3.38
CA SER A 64 -8.84 -11.60 3.66
C SER A 64 -9.77 -10.41 3.84
N GLN A 65 -11.07 -10.65 3.74
CA GLN A 65 -12.04 -9.60 4.00
C GLN A 65 -11.93 -9.08 5.43
N GLU A 66 -11.61 -9.95 6.36
CA GLU A 66 -11.46 -9.56 7.75
C GLU A 66 -10.29 -8.60 7.93
N LEU A 67 -9.16 -8.89 7.28
CA LEU A 67 -8.00 -8.01 7.35
C LEU A 67 -8.29 -6.66 6.71
N LEU A 68 -8.95 -6.67 5.56
CA LEU A 68 -9.28 -5.43 4.87
C LEU A 68 -10.26 -4.60 5.68
N ALA A 69 -11.19 -5.24 6.36
CA ALA A 69 -12.13 -4.53 7.22
C ALA A 69 -11.45 -3.93 8.44
N GLN A 70 -10.46 -4.64 8.98
CA GLN A 70 -9.76 -4.21 10.19
C GLN A 70 -8.81 -3.04 9.92
N TYR A 71 -8.02 -3.13 8.86
CA TYR A 71 -6.98 -2.14 8.59
C TYR A 71 -7.37 -1.14 7.51
N GLY A 72 -8.22 -1.56 6.57
CA GLY A 72 -8.60 -0.72 5.46
C GLY A 72 -7.58 -0.72 4.35
N PHE A 73 -7.91 -0.01 3.27
CA PHE A 73 -7.04 0.08 2.09
C PHE A 73 -7.15 1.46 1.46
N SER A 74 -7.47 2.47 2.28
CA SER A 74 -7.80 3.78 1.76
C SER A 74 -6.64 4.78 1.78
N SER A 75 -5.52 4.42 2.41
CA SER A 75 -4.34 5.28 2.45
C SER A 75 -3.09 4.43 2.52
N ILE A 76 -1.94 5.03 2.22
CA ILE A 76 -0.67 4.31 2.30
C ILE A 76 -0.41 3.83 3.73
N SER A 77 -0.73 4.66 4.72
CA SER A 77 -0.55 4.27 6.11
C SER A 77 -1.34 3.02 6.45
N LYS A 78 -2.57 2.93 5.98
CA LYS A 78 -3.40 1.76 6.25
C LYS A 78 -2.89 0.53 5.52
N ILE A 79 -2.45 0.71 4.29
CA ILE A 79 -1.86 -0.40 3.53
C ILE A 79 -0.60 -0.89 4.23
N TYR A 80 0.23 0.03 4.72
CA TYR A 80 1.43 -0.36 5.44
C TYR A 80 1.09 -1.19 6.68
N LEU A 81 0.10 -0.75 7.47
CA LEU A 81 -0.31 -1.50 8.65
C LEU A 81 -0.84 -2.88 8.29
N LEU A 82 -1.59 -2.97 7.21
CA LEU A 82 -2.11 -4.24 6.72
C LEU A 82 -0.96 -5.18 6.36
N LEU A 83 0.02 -4.68 5.61
CA LEU A 83 1.18 -5.48 5.21
C LEU A 83 2.01 -5.89 6.42
N GLN A 84 2.20 -4.99 7.37
CA GLN A 84 2.94 -5.30 8.58
C GLN A 84 2.28 -6.45 9.35
N GLY A 85 0.96 -6.41 9.46
CA GLY A 85 0.23 -7.48 10.15
C GLY A 85 0.34 -8.82 9.46
N VAL A 86 0.31 -8.82 8.13
CA VAL A 86 0.39 -10.06 7.35
C VAL A 86 1.82 -10.60 7.32
N CYS A 87 2.79 -9.73 7.13
CA CYS A 87 4.18 -10.16 6.94
C CYS A 87 4.90 -10.51 8.23
N SER A 88 4.40 -10.08 9.37
CA SER A 88 5.06 -10.32 10.65
C SER A 88 4.66 -11.63 11.30
N ARG A 89 3.92 -12.47 10.63
CA ARG A 89 3.51 -13.77 11.16
C ARG A 89 4.58 -14.84 10.98
#